data_6771db19c7134341b48dc249189d3d59
#
_entry.id   6771db19c7134341b48dc249189d3d59
#
_cell.length_a   1.000
_cell.length_b   1.000
_cell.length_c   1.000
_cell.angle_alpha   90.00
_cell.angle_beta   90.00
_cell.angle_gamma   90.00
#
_symmetry.space_group_name_H-M   'P 1'
#
loop_
_entity.id
_entity.type
_entity.pdbx_description
1 polymer ?
#
loop_
_entity_poly.entity_id
_entity_poly.type
_entity_poly.pdbx_seq_one_letter_code
_entity_poly.pdbx_strand_id
1 'polypeptide(L)'
;YKIERIASDAWIPHMDGCGLVLPSTLNTNAMFRAPWVKGLLACFDYVELIKEKGWSSKITDIYGKEYDVIEDDIQIIFTKSQFKLWKYYDSWDEYKDAFKKYNCTAGLCNVEEPYVKNAKINYQMLQTLTDITDEEILKIAEPSIQKIDHLCDSVENMKDALGITPYNRNPNPFQEAVKIYPNLLHDTYAKDVIRDIKDSLLKKYRSGKLEIYGKYTFILPDLYAVCEYYFGHIDDPEGLLRDKEVFCWLFRNSDKLDCLRSPHLYKEHAVRYNIAYKAYGERQSEIRKWFTTNALYTSTHDLISRILQFDDL
;
A
#
# COMPACT_ATOMS: atom_id res chain seq x y z
N TYR A 1 20.89 17.44 -16.61
CA TYR A 1 21.43 16.15 -16.15
C TYR A 1 21.65 15.25 -17.37
N LYS A 2 22.77 14.57 -17.42
CA LYS A 2 23.03 13.55 -18.43
C LYS A 2 22.60 12.21 -17.84
N ILE A 3 21.59 11.58 -18.44
CA ILE A 3 21.08 10.28 -17.99
C ILE A 3 21.53 9.25 -19.01
N GLU A 4 22.26 8.25 -18.53
CA GLU A 4 22.73 7.14 -19.36
C GLU A 4 22.08 5.84 -18.86
N ARG A 5 21.60 5.03 -19.79
CA ARG A 5 21.18 3.66 -19.47
C ARG A 5 22.41 2.76 -19.54
N ILE A 6 22.69 2.12 -18.42
CA ILE A 6 23.74 1.10 -18.33
C ILE A 6 23.10 -0.24 -17.96
N ALA A 7 23.64 -1.32 -18.48
CA ALA A 7 23.32 -2.65 -17.98
C ALA A 7 23.91 -2.80 -16.56
N SER A 8 23.16 -3.37 -15.65
CA SER A 8 23.61 -3.67 -14.29
C SER A 8 23.14 -5.07 -13.91
N ASP A 9 24.03 -5.82 -13.31
CA ASP A 9 23.83 -7.14 -12.73
C ASP A 9 23.61 -7.07 -11.20
N ALA A 10 23.34 -5.88 -10.67
CA ALA A 10 23.05 -5.68 -9.26
C ALA A 10 21.85 -6.52 -8.84
N TRP A 11 22.03 -7.33 -7.80
CA TRP A 11 20.96 -8.13 -7.23
C TRP A 11 19.97 -7.25 -6.46
N ILE A 12 18.69 -7.37 -6.76
CA ILE A 12 17.60 -6.62 -6.11
C ILE A 12 16.64 -7.60 -5.45
N PRO A 13 16.49 -7.56 -4.11
CA PRO A 13 15.57 -8.47 -3.41
C PRO A 13 14.11 -8.10 -3.63
N HIS A 14 13.26 -9.10 -3.88
CA HIS A 14 11.82 -8.88 -4.12
C HIS A 14 11.01 -8.62 -2.85
N MET A 15 11.47 -9.04 -1.68
CA MET A 15 10.76 -8.92 -0.41
C MET A 15 11.47 -7.99 0.57
N ASP A 16 12.20 -6.99 0.06
CA ASP A 16 12.89 -6.05 0.95
C ASP A 16 11.87 -5.27 1.79
N GLY A 17 12.09 -5.23 3.10
CA GLY A 17 11.21 -4.55 4.04
C GLY A 17 9.80 -5.14 4.21
N CYS A 18 9.48 -6.27 3.57
CA CYS A 18 8.17 -6.91 3.62
C CYS A 18 8.26 -8.32 4.19
N GLY A 19 7.28 -8.71 5.02
CA GLY A 19 7.10 -10.06 5.57
C GLY A 19 5.67 -10.53 5.36
N LEU A 20 5.38 -11.75 5.80
CA LEU A 20 4.06 -12.37 5.66
C LEU A 20 3.36 -12.45 7.01
N VAL A 21 2.04 -12.33 7.00
CA VAL A 21 1.19 -12.60 8.16
C VAL A 21 -0.06 -13.37 7.74
N LEU A 22 -0.43 -14.38 8.53
CA LEU A 22 -1.64 -15.15 8.30
C LEU A 22 -2.89 -14.29 8.52
N PRO A 23 -3.96 -14.48 7.71
CA PRO A 23 -5.24 -13.77 7.87
C PRO A 23 -5.91 -14.01 9.23
N SER A 24 -5.62 -15.14 9.88
CA SER A 24 -6.10 -15.46 11.25
C SER A 24 -5.51 -14.54 12.31
N THR A 25 -4.31 -14.00 12.08
CA THR A 25 -3.61 -13.09 12.99
C THR A 25 -3.88 -11.62 12.65
N LEU A 26 -3.81 -11.29 11.36
CA LEU A 26 -4.08 -9.95 10.85
C LEU A 26 -4.66 -10.07 9.44
N ASN A 27 -5.94 -9.75 9.27
CA ASN A 27 -6.68 -9.92 8.03
C ASN A 27 -6.51 -8.75 7.02
N THR A 28 -5.46 -7.95 7.20
CA THR A 28 -5.15 -6.78 6.37
C THR A 28 -3.65 -6.51 6.39
N ASN A 29 -3.16 -5.71 5.46
CA ASN A 29 -1.77 -5.28 5.48
C ASN A 29 -1.54 -4.20 6.53
N ALA A 30 -0.38 -4.21 7.19
CA ALA A 30 -0.02 -3.16 8.14
C ALA A 30 1.50 -3.01 8.29
N MET A 31 1.92 -1.80 8.62
CA MET A 31 3.30 -1.55 9.02
C MET A 31 3.51 -1.99 10.46
N PHE A 32 4.46 -2.89 10.67
CA PHE A 32 4.88 -3.39 11.97
C PHE A 32 6.09 -2.62 12.49
N ARG A 33 6.09 -2.33 13.79
CA ARG A 33 7.20 -1.69 14.50
C ARG A 33 7.47 -2.38 15.82
N ALA A 34 8.71 -2.82 15.99
CA ALA A 34 9.27 -3.28 17.25
C ALA A 34 10.73 -2.81 17.33
N PRO A 35 11.39 -2.87 18.49
CA PRO A 35 12.83 -2.64 18.56
C PRO A 35 13.57 -3.49 17.53
N TRP A 36 14.28 -2.81 16.62
CA TRP A 36 15.11 -3.40 15.55
C TRP A 36 14.38 -4.21 14.48
N VAL A 37 13.06 -4.42 14.62
CA VAL A 37 12.22 -5.07 13.61
C VAL A 37 11.20 -4.06 13.09
N LYS A 38 11.25 -3.77 11.80
CA LYS A 38 10.34 -2.84 11.15
C LYS A 38 10.04 -3.28 9.72
N GLY A 39 8.86 -2.98 9.24
CA GLY A 39 8.49 -3.15 7.84
C GLY A 39 7.03 -3.51 7.66
N LEU A 40 6.65 -3.77 6.43
CA LEU A 40 5.31 -4.16 6.06
C LEU A 40 5.05 -5.63 6.39
N LEU A 41 3.91 -5.93 6.96
CA LEU A 41 3.34 -7.28 7.04
C LEU A 41 2.25 -7.40 5.98
N ALA A 42 2.47 -8.25 5.01
CA ALA A 42 1.52 -8.57 3.96
C ALA A 42 0.62 -9.72 4.41
N CYS A 43 -0.68 -9.48 4.42
CA CYS A 43 -1.67 -10.50 4.72
C CYS A 43 -1.75 -11.51 3.57
N PHE A 44 -1.36 -12.76 3.84
CA PHE A 44 -1.37 -13.83 2.85
C PHE A 44 -1.49 -15.20 3.52
N ASP A 45 -2.40 -16.04 3.02
CA ASP A 45 -2.61 -17.39 3.57
C ASP A 45 -1.64 -18.41 2.96
N TYR A 46 -0.37 -18.30 3.40
CA TYR A 46 0.67 -19.24 2.95
C TYR A 46 0.44 -20.66 3.45
N VAL A 47 -0.26 -20.86 4.57
CA VAL A 47 -0.57 -22.20 5.09
C VAL A 47 -1.58 -22.91 4.18
N GLU A 48 -2.63 -22.21 3.75
CA GLU A 48 -3.59 -22.78 2.79
C GLU A 48 -2.92 -23.09 1.45
N LEU A 49 -2.06 -22.19 0.97
CA LEU A 49 -1.33 -22.40 -0.29
C LEU A 49 -0.40 -23.62 -0.21
N ILE A 50 0.37 -23.77 0.87
CA ILE A 50 1.24 -24.95 1.10
C ILE A 50 0.42 -26.24 1.05
N LYS A 51 -0.72 -26.29 1.73
CA LYS A 51 -1.60 -27.47 1.76
C LYS A 51 -2.18 -27.77 0.38
N GLU A 52 -2.64 -26.76 -0.33
CA GLU A 52 -3.23 -26.92 -1.66
C GLU A 52 -2.23 -27.43 -2.69
N LYS A 53 -1.00 -26.94 -2.64
CA LYS A 53 0.05 -27.33 -3.60
C LYS A 53 0.87 -28.54 -3.15
N GLY A 54 0.71 -28.98 -1.92
CA GLY A 54 1.51 -30.06 -1.35
C GLY A 54 3.00 -29.72 -1.20
N TRP A 55 3.30 -28.43 -0.98
CA TRP A 55 4.68 -27.97 -0.80
C TRP A 55 5.21 -28.26 0.60
N SER A 56 6.53 -28.09 0.78
CA SER A 56 7.17 -28.22 2.08
C SER A 56 6.71 -27.10 3.01
N SER A 57 6.34 -27.45 4.25
CA SER A 57 6.06 -26.47 5.31
C SER A 57 7.32 -25.99 6.04
N LYS A 58 8.50 -26.51 5.65
CA LYS A 58 9.76 -26.25 6.35
C LYS A 58 10.53 -25.10 5.74
N ILE A 59 10.99 -24.21 6.60
CA ILE A 59 11.88 -23.08 6.24
C ILE A 59 13.02 -23.00 7.25
N THR A 60 14.16 -22.50 6.79
CA THR A 60 15.32 -22.26 7.65
C THR A 60 15.48 -20.76 7.88
N ASP A 61 15.62 -20.36 9.15
CA ASP A 61 15.86 -18.94 9.48
C ASP A 61 17.30 -18.50 9.18
N ILE A 62 17.57 -17.20 9.37
CA ILE A 62 18.90 -16.62 9.12
C ILE A 62 20.00 -17.13 10.06
N TYR A 63 19.65 -17.86 11.10
CA TYR A 63 20.56 -18.47 12.07
C TYR A 63 20.77 -19.98 11.84
N GLY A 64 20.11 -20.53 10.81
CA GLY A 64 20.21 -21.95 10.45
C GLY A 64 19.26 -22.88 11.20
N LYS A 65 18.31 -22.33 11.98
CA LYS A 65 17.28 -23.13 12.65
C LYS A 65 16.12 -23.40 11.68
N GLU A 66 15.76 -24.67 11.55
CA GLU A 66 14.60 -25.12 10.76
C GLU A 66 13.31 -24.98 11.59
N TYR A 67 12.26 -24.50 10.95
CA TYR A 67 10.90 -24.42 11.48
C TYR A 67 9.94 -25.08 10.50
N ASP A 68 8.94 -25.77 11.03
CA ASP A 68 7.75 -26.16 10.27
C ASP A 68 6.65 -25.14 10.50
N VAL A 69 6.33 -24.35 9.47
CA VAL A 69 5.40 -23.21 9.66
C VAL A 69 3.98 -23.64 10.03
N ILE A 70 3.61 -24.91 9.78
CA ILE A 70 2.30 -25.47 10.14
C ILE A 70 2.33 -26.07 11.54
N GLU A 71 3.28 -26.98 11.82
CA GLU A 71 3.36 -27.69 13.08
C GLU A 71 3.81 -26.77 14.24
N ASP A 72 4.68 -25.80 13.97
CA ASP A 72 5.16 -24.82 14.95
C ASP A 72 4.20 -23.62 15.08
N ASP A 73 3.05 -23.60 14.40
CA ASP A 73 2.05 -22.50 14.39
C ASP A 73 2.67 -21.13 14.13
N ILE A 74 3.50 -21.04 13.07
CA ILE A 74 4.13 -19.77 12.69
C ILE A 74 3.12 -18.89 12.00
N GLN A 75 2.78 -17.78 12.64
CA GLN A 75 1.75 -16.85 12.18
C GLN A 75 2.31 -15.65 11.45
N ILE A 76 3.60 -15.32 11.68
CA ILE A 76 4.29 -14.18 11.07
C ILE A 76 5.68 -14.62 10.62
N ILE A 77 6.02 -14.31 9.38
CA ILE A 77 7.36 -14.51 8.81
C ILE A 77 7.97 -13.15 8.51
N PHE A 78 9.01 -12.78 9.25
CA PHE A 78 9.81 -11.60 8.97
C PHE A 78 10.94 -11.94 8.00
N THR A 79 11.22 -11.03 7.07
CA THR A 79 12.42 -11.16 6.22
C THR A 79 13.64 -10.58 6.95
N LYS A 80 14.82 -11.01 6.51
CA LYS A 80 16.11 -10.53 7.03
C LYS A 80 16.24 -9.01 6.98
N SER A 81 15.72 -8.37 5.93
CA SER A 81 15.77 -6.91 5.77
C SER A 81 14.94 -6.15 6.80
N GLN A 82 13.89 -6.78 7.34
CA GLN A 82 13.09 -6.20 8.40
C GLN A 82 13.79 -6.23 9.76
N PHE A 83 14.67 -7.20 10.02
CA PHE A 83 15.40 -7.31 11.28
C PHE A 83 16.77 -6.61 11.17
N LYS A 84 16.82 -5.31 11.48
CA LYS A 84 17.98 -4.44 11.19
C LYS A 84 19.25 -4.82 11.96
N LEU A 85 19.16 -5.33 13.18
CA LEU A 85 20.30 -5.73 14.02
C LEU A 85 20.46 -7.25 14.17
N TRP A 86 19.99 -8.04 13.21
CA TRP A 86 20.06 -9.50 13.30
C TRP A 86 21.48 -10.05 13.56
N LYS A 87 22.52 -9.36 13.09
CA LYS A 87 23.93 -9.76 13.28
C LYS A 87 24.42 -9.65 14.73
N TYR A 88 23.68 -8.98 15.62
CA TYR A 88 24.05 -8.78 17.03
C TYR A 88 23.38 -9.79 17.95
N TYR A 89 22.65 -10.76 17.40
CA TYR A 89 22.03 -11.86 18.12
C TYR A 89 22.50 -13.18 17.52
N ASP A 90 22.64 -14.20 18.36
CA ASP A 90 23.02 -15.54 17.92
C ASP A 90 21.78 -16.37 17.52
N SER A 91 20.57 -15.93 17.90
CA SER A 91 19.32 -16.58 17.56
C SER A 91 18.13 -15.64 17.66
N TRP A 92 17.01 -16.02 17.03
CA TRP A 92 15.73 -15.35 17.23
C TRP A 92 15.21 -15.45 18.66
N ASP A 93 15.50 -16.57 19.35
CA ASP A 93 15.12 -16.79 20.74
C ASP A 93 15.85 -15.79 21.67
N GLU A 94 17.13 -15.53 21.45
CA GLU A 94 17.88 -14.51 22.19
C GLU A 94 17.26 -13.10 22.03
N TYR A 95 16.88 -12.73 20.80
CA TYR A 95 16.15 -11.48 20.59
C TYR A 95 14.83 -11.42 21.37
N LYS A 96 14.03 -12.50 21.36
CA LYS A 96 12.78 -12.58 22.12
C LYS A 96 13.00 -12.46 23.63
N ASP A 97 14.06 -13.07 24.14
CA ASP A 97 14.40 -12.99 25.56
C ASP A 97 14.85 -11.58 25.97
N ALA A 98 15.65 -10.92 25.12
CA ALA A 98 16.00 -9.52 25.30
C ALA A 98 14.75 -8.62 25.25
N PHE A 99 13.85 -8.84 24.29
CA PHE A 99 12.60 -8.11 24.15
C PHE A 99 11.74 -8.20 25.43
N LYS A 100 11.59 -9.39 25.99
CA LYS A 100 10.87 -9.64 27.25
C LYS A 100 11.58 -9.01 28.44
N LYS A 101 12.90 -9.24 28.58
CA LYS A 101 13.74 -8.74 29.68
C LYS A 101 13.65 -7.22 29.84
N TYR A 102 13.59 -6.49 28.73
CA TYR A 102 13.54 -5.03 28.74
C TYR A 102 12.12 -4.46 28.61
N ASN A 103 11.07 -5.30 28.78
CA ASN A 103 9.66 -4.90 28.66
C ASN A 103 9.38 -4.09 27.38
N CYS A 104 9.98 -4.51 26.28
CA CYS A 104 9.76 -3.86 24.99
C CYS A 104 8.33 -4.07 24.52
N THR A 105 7.85 -3.15 23.68
CA THR A 105 6.53 -3.23 23.06
C THR A 105 6.65 -3.24 21.54
N ALA A 106 5.67 -3.87 20.89
CA ALA A 106 5.51 -3.85 19.46
C ALA A 106 4.14 -3.27 19.11
N GLY A 107 4.00 -2.74 17.91
CA GLY A 107 2.72 -2.19 17.46
C GLY A 107 2.58 -2.18 15.96
N LEU A 108 1.33 -2.01 15.54
CA LEU A 108 0.97 -1.76 14.16
C LEU A 108 0.76 -0.26 13.96
N CYS A 109 1.29 0.26 12.87
CA CYS A 109 1.03 1.61 12.39
C CYS A 109 0.71 1.53 10.90
N ASN A 110 -0.03 2.49 10.35
CA ASN A 110 -0.47 2.47 8.96
C ASN A 110 -1.12 1.13 8.58
N VAL A 111 -2.23 0.84 9.21
CA VAL A 111 -3.06 -0.32 8.86
C VAL A 111 -3.85 0.00 7.60
N GLU A 112 -3.89 -0.93 6.66
CA GLU A 112 -4.68 -0.79 5.43
C GLU A 112 -6.16 -0.61 5.77
N GLU A 113 -6.75 0.43 5.20
CA GLU A 113 -8.16 0.73 5.41
C GLU A 113 -9.04 0.04 4.34
N PRO A 114 -10.24 -0.43 4.72
CA PRO A 114 -11.18 -1.02 3.76
C PRO A 114 -11.67 0.00 2.73
N TYR A 115 -11.60 1.28 3.06
CA TYR A 115 -11.92 2.39 2.16
C TYR A 115 -10.72 3.33 2.02
N VAL A 116 -10.26 3.47 0.80
CA VAL A 116 -9.15 4.37 0.45
C VAL A 116 -9.69 5.56 -0.32
N LYS A 117 -9.59 6.76 0.25
CA LYS A 117 -9.97 8.01 -0.43
C LYS A 117 -9.04 8.32 -1.61
N ASN A 118 -9.50 9.19 -2.49
CA ASN A 118 -8.68 9.66 -3.60
C ASN A 118 -7.42 10.37 -3.11
N ALA A 119 -6.33 10.12 -3.82
CA ALA A 119 -5.03 10.71 -3.54
C ALA A 119 -4.96 12.14 -4.04
N LYS A 120 -3.94 12.85 -3.57
CA LYS A 120 -3.54 14.15 -4.12
C LYS A 120 -2.18 13.99 -4.78
N ILE A 121 -2.09 14.48 -6.00
CA ILE A 121 -0.79 14.55 -6.69
C ILE A 121 0.17 15.41 -5.86
N ASN A 122 1.43 15.03 -5.81
CA ASN A 122 2.46 15.87 -5.22
C ASN A 122 3.23 16.65 -6.30
N TYR A 123 3.93 17.68 -5.88
CA TYR A 123 4.73 18.50 -6.80
C TYR A 123 5.85 17.72 -7.49
N GLN A 124 6.39 16.68 -6.85
CA GLN A 124 7.47 15.84 -7.40
C GLN A 124 7.01 15.14 -8.67
N MET A 125 5.76 14.62 -8.69
CA MET A 125 5.20 14.04 -9.90
C MET A 125 5.04 15.10 -11.00
N LEU A 126 4.51 16.28 -10.68
CA LEU A 126 4.38 17.37 -11.66
C LEU A 126 5.72 17.79 -12.26
N GLN A 127 6.79 17.80 -11.45
CA GLN A 127 8.15 18.12 -11.93
C GLN A 127 8.69 17.09 -12.93
N THR A 128 8.23 15.86 -12.91
CA THR A 128 8.67 14.82 -13.86
C THR A 128 7.98 14.91 -15.22
N LEU A 129 6.87 15.65 -15.31
CA LEU A 129 6.08 15.88 -16.52
C LEU A 129 6.61 17.13 -17.25
N THR A 130 7.80 17.02 -17.82
CA THR A 130 8.53 18.17 -18.41
C THR A 130 7.93 18.70 -19.71
N ASP A 131 7.08 17.93 -20.35
CA ASP A 131 6.42 18.21 -21.63
C ASP A 131 4.89 18.39 -21.53
N ILE A 132 4.38 18.50 -20.28
CA ILE A 132 2.96 18.73 -20.04
C ILE A 132 2.56 20.16 -20.48
N THR A 133 1.43 20.25 -21.15
CA THR A 133 0.85 21.52 -21.60
C THR A 133 0.00 22.18 -20.52
N ASP A 134 -0.25 23.48 -20.63
CA ASP A 134 -1.14 24.21 -19.70
C ASP A 134 -2.58 23.64 -19.74
N GLU A 135 -3.05 23.19 -20.91
CA GLU A 135 -4.37 22.56 -21.06
C GLU A 135 -4.46 21.23 -20.30
N GLU A 136 -3.41 20.42 -20.31
CA GLU A 136 -3.35 19.16 -19.56
C GLU A 136 -3.28 19.40 -18.06
N ILE A 137 -2.53 20.41 -17.62
CA ILE A 137 -2.50 20.82 -16.21
C ILE A 137 -3.88 21.28 -15.75
N LEU A 138 -4.59 22.07 -16.57
CA LEU A 138 -5.95 22.52 -16.26
C LEU A 138 -6.93 21.34 -16.16
N LYS A 139 -6.84 20.35 -17.04
CA LYS A 139 -7.64 19.12 -16.92
C LYS A 139 -7.38 18.35 -15.63
N ILE A 140 -6.11 18.26 -15.22
CA ILE A 140 -5.75 17.63 -13.93
C ILE A 140 -6.31 18.45 -12.75
N ALA A 141 -6.31 19.77 -12.84
CA ALA A 141 -6.79 20.67 -11.79
C ALA A 141 -8.32 20.76 -11.71
N GLU A 142 -9.03 20.46 -12.78
CA GLU A 142 -10.49 20.64 -12.91
C GLU A 142 -11.29 20.01 -11.76
N PRO A 143 -11.08 18.74 -11.34
CA PRO A 143 -11.81 18.16 -10.20
C PRO A 143 -11.59 18.94 -8.90
N SER A 144 -10.38 19.50 -8.70
CA SER A 144 -10.05 20.30 -7.52
C SER A 144 -10.71 21.66 -7.55
N ILE A 145 -10.80 22.29 -8.73
CA ILE A 145 -11.50 23.56 -8.95
C ILE A 145 -12.98 23.38 -8.68
N GLN A 146 -13.61 22.39 -9.32
CA GLN A 146 -15.03 22.07 -9.14
C GLN A 146 -15.37 21.79 -7.67
N LYS A 147 -14.52 21.08 -6.95
CA LYS A 147 -14.73 20.79 -5.54
C LYS A 147 -14.78 22.07 -4.70
N ILE A 148 -13.94 23.08 -4.99
CA ILE A 148 -13.94 24.37 -4.28
C ILE A 148 -15.16 25.20 -4.68
N ASP A 149 -15.46 25.27 -5.97
CA ASP A 149 -16.53 26.10 -6.49
C ASP A 149 -17.90 25.62 -5.97
N HIS A 150 -18.11 24.29 -5.94
CA HIS A 150 -19.37 23.67 -5.50
C HIS A 150 -19.39 23.27 -4.01
N LEU A 151 -18.39 23.65 -3.22
CA LEU A 151 -18.27 23.21 -1.82
C LEU A 151 -19.49 23.56 -0.98
N CYS A 152 -20.10 24.72 -1.22
CA CYS A 152 -21.25 25.24 -0.45
C CYS A 152 -22.61 25.02 -1.16
N ASP A 153 -22.65 24.36 -2.33
CA ASP A 153 -23.87 24.26 -3.14
C ASP A 153 -24.89 23.25 -2.57
N SER A 154 -24.40 22.30 -1.80
CA SER A 154 -25.28 21.28 -1.17
C SER A 154 -24.81 20.91 0.24
N VAL A 155 -25.75 20.38 1.03
CA VAL A 155 -25.45 19.81 2.35
C VAL A 155 -24.45 18.67 2.26
N GLU A 156 -24.56 17.84 1.22
CA GLU A 156 -23.67 16.72 0.97
C GLU A 156 -22.25 17.17 0.70
N ASN A 157 -22.05 18.21 -0.12
CA ASN A 157 -20.73 18.78 -0.40
C ASN A 157 -20.09 19.35 0.86
N MET A 158 -20.89 20.06 1.67
CA MET A 158 -20.43 20.59 2.95
C MET A 158 -20.05 19.48 3.94
N LYS A 159 -20.87 18.41 4.01
CA LYS A 159 -20.56 17.24 4.84
C LYS A 159 -19.27 16.54 4.39
N ASP A 160 -19.09 16.34 3.09
CA ASP A 160 -17.86 15.75 2.54
C ASP A 160 -16.62 16.61 2.90
N ALA A 161 -16.73 17.94 2.74
CA ALA A 161 -15.67 18.87 3.09
C ALA A 161 -15.32 18.83 4.58
N LEU A 162 -16.32 18.66 5.46
CA LEU A 162 -16.17 18.47 6.89
C LEU A 162 -15.63 17.05 7.27
N GLY A 163 -15.48 16.15 6.31
CA GLY A 163 -15.07 14.76 6.57
C GLY A 163 -16.18 13.91 7.21
N ILE A 164 -17.44 14.31 7.05
CA ILE A 164 -18.62 13.54 7.50
C ILE A 164 -18.95 12.52 6.40
N THR A 165 -18.25 11.40 6.43
CA THR A 165 -18.44 10.31 5.48
C THR A 165 -18.82 9.03 6.20
N PRO A 166 -19.43 8.03 5.52
CA PRO A 166 -19.73 6.72 6.11
C PRO A 166 -18.49 6.00 6.64
N TYR A 167 -17.31 6.39 6.21
CA TYR A 167 -16.03 5.77 6.51
C TYR A 167 -15.28 6.44 7.67
N ASN A 168 -15.74 7.61 8.12
CA ASN A 168 -15.16 8.27 9.30
C ASN A 168 -15.60 7.53 10.56
N ARG A 169 -14.68 6.74 11.13
CA ARG A 169 -14.92 5.92 12.33
C ARG A 169 -14.81 6.72 13.63
N ASN A 170 -14.16 7.88 13.59
CA ASN A 170 -13.92 8.73 14.77
C ASN A 170 -14.39 10.16 14.49
N PRO A 171 -15.70 10.38 14.30
CA PRO A 171 -16.23 11.74 14.09
C PRO A 171 -16.05 12.56 15.37
N ASN A 172 -15.69 13.83 15.22
CA ASN A 172 -15.68 14.75 16.34
C ASN A 172 -17.13 15.18 16.72
N PRO A 173 -17.36 15.79 17.91
CA PRO A 173 -18.69 16.16 18.35
C PRO A 173 -19.45 17.07 17.37
N PHE A 174 -18.78 17.98 16.68
CA PHE A 174 -19.41 18.83 15.67
C PHE A 174 -19.88 18.03 14.45
N GLN A 175 -19.04 17.10 13.96
CA GLN A 175 -19.41 16.20 12.86
C GLN A 175 -20.60 15.31 13.23
N GLU A 176 -20.66 14.82 14.47
CA GLU A 176 -21.83 14.05 14.96
C GLU A 176 -23.08 14.91 15.03
N ALA A 177 -22.98 16.13 15.58
CA ALA A 177 -24.11 17.05 15.64
C ALA A 177 -24.66 17.37 14.24
N VAL A 178 -23.79 17.60 13.24
CA VAL A 178 -24.22 17.83 11.85
C VAL A 178 -24.85 16.57 11.22
N LYS A 179 -24.43 15.37 11.59
CA LYS A 179 -25.11 14.12 11.15
C LYS A 179 -26.55 14.07 11.65
N ILE A 180 -26.77 14.42 12.91
CA ILE A 180 -28.10 14.38 13.56
C ILE A 180 -28.98 15.53 13.05
N TYR A 181 -28.43 16.72 12.97
CA TYR A 181 -29.16 17.94 12.58
C TYR A 181 -28.37 18.73 11.50
N PRO A 182 -28.55 18.40 10.21
CA PRO A 182 -27.82 19.04 9.11
C PRO A 182 -28.02 20.56 9.00
N ASN A 183 -29.13 21.10 9.54
CA ASN A 183 -29.35 22.56 9.52
C ASN A 183 -28.33 23.36 10.35
N LEU A 184 -27.54 22.71 11.21
CA LEU A 184 -26.40 23.33 11.87
C LEU A 184 -25.39 23.92 10.86
N LEU A 185 -25.36 23.44 9.62
CA LEU A 185 -24.50 23.98 8.56
C LEU A 185 -24.84 25.43 8.20
N HIS A 186 -26.00 25.94 8.58
CA HIS A 186 -26.41 27.33 8.38
C HIS A 186 -26.02 28.25 9.54
N ASP A 187 -25.54 27.69 10.65
CA ASP A 187 -25.05 28.43 11.80
C ASP A 187 -23.75 29.17 11.50
N THR A 188 -23.48 30.29 12.23
CA THR A 188 -22.29 31.11 12.03
C THR A 188 -21.00 30.32 12.25
N TYR A 189 -20.93 29.52 13.30
CA TYR A 189 -19.77 28.68 13.58
C TYR A 189 -19.48 27.67 12.45
N ALA A 190 -20.50 26.98 11.95
CA ALA A 190 -20.35 26.06 10.85
C ALA A 190 -19.86 26.73 9.56
N LYS A 191 -20.37 27.94 9.26
CA LYS A 191 -19.92 28.75 8.12
C LYS A 191 -18.46 29.17 8.24
N ASP A 192 -18.02 29.53 9.44
CA ASP A 192 -16.61 29.86 9.67
C ASP A 192 -15.71 28.64 9.50
N VAL A 193 -16.08 27.48 10.04
CA VAL A 193 -15.35 26.21 9.84
C VAL A 193 -15.26 25.84 8.35
N ILE A 194 -16.35 25.96 7.60
CA ILE A 194 -16.38 25.68 6.15
C ILE A 194 -15.49 26.66 5.39
N ARG A 195 -15.48 27.93 5.76
CA ARG A 195 -14.59 28.94 5.16
C ARG A 195 -13.11 28.58 5.39
N ASP A 196 -12.74 28.22 6.61
CA ASP A 196 -11.38 27.82 6.95
C ASP A 196 -10.94 26.57 6.17
N ILE A 197 -11.84 25.61 5.98
CA ILE A 197 -11.61 24.43 5.14
C ILE A 197 -11.39 24.85 3.68
N LYS A 198 -12.24 25.72 3.13
CA LYS A 198 -12.11 26.24 1.76
C LYS A 198 -10.76 26.93 1.56
N ASP A 199 -10.35 27.78 2.49
CA ASP A 199 -9.07 28.48 2.45
C ASP A 199 -7.88 27.52 2.56
N SER A 200 -7.99 26.48 3.39
CA SER A 200 -7.01 25.40 3.50
C SER A 200 -6.89 24.62 2.20
N LEU A 201 -8.00 24.26 1.55
CA LEU A 201 -8.01 23.58 0.25
C LEU A 201 -7.39 24.47 -0.84
N LEU A 202 -7.75 25.74 -0.90
CA LEU A 202 -7.16 26.70 -1.85
C LEU A 202 -5.64 26.79 -1.70
N LYS A 203 -5.13 26.87 -0.48
CA LYS A 203 -3.68 26.88 -0.21
C LYS A 203 -3.02 25.59 -0.71
N LYS A 204 -3.64 24.43 -0.47
CA LYS A 204 -3.14 23.12 -0.94
C LYS A 204 -3.10 23.04 -2.46
N TYR A 205 -4.17 23.47 -3.14
CA TYR A 205 -4.26 23.38 -4.60
C TYR A 205 -3.29 24.36 -5.28
N ARG A 206 -3.14 25.58 -4.75
CA ARG A 206 -2.12 26.54 -5.20
C ARG A 206 -0.69 26.01 -5.01
N SER A 207 -0.45 25.10 -4.09
CA SER A 207 0.84 24.43 -3.92
C SER A 207 0.99 23.16 -4.79
N GLY A 208 0.11 22.94 -5.78
CA GLY A 208 0.17 21.81 -6.68
C GLY A 208 -0.32 20.48 -6.10
N LYS A 209 -1.00 20.47 -4.93
CA LYS A 209 -1.58 19.27 -4.33
C LYS A 209 -3.00 19.05 -4.84
N LEU A 210 -3.13 18.72 -6.12
CA LEU A 210 -4.42 18.54 -6.79
C LEU A 210 -5.01 17.16 -6.51
N GLU A 211 -6.34 17.09 -6.39
CA GLU A 211 -7.04 15.81 -6.27
C GLU A 211 -7.04 15.07 -7.61
N ILE A 212 -6.71 13.78 -7.57
CA ILE A 212 -6.66 12.93 -8.75
C ILE A 212 -7.47 11.65 -8.50
N TYR A 213 -7.89 11.01 -9.59
CA TYR A 213 -8.42 9.65 -9.51
C TYR A 213 -7.26 8.67 -9.33
N GLY A 214 -6.75 8.61 -8.14
CA GLY A 214 -5.63 7.79 -7.70
C GLY A 214 -5.81 7.41 -6.24
N LYS A 215 -5.00 6.46 -5.76
CA LYS A 215 -5.04 5.95 -4.39
C LYS A 215 -3.63 5.81 -3.84
N TYR A 216 -3.46 6.13 -2.56
CA TYR A 216 -2.28 5.69 -1.81
C TYR A 216 -2.59 4.31 -1.23
N THR A 217 -1.76 3.34 -1.56
CA THR A 217 -1.90 1.97 -1.08
C THR A 217 -0.53 1.34 -0.89
N PHE A 218 -0.47 0.22 -0.17
CA PHE A 218 0.76 -0.55 -0.08
C PHE A 218 1.12 -1.15 -1.44
N ILE A 219 2.42 -1.22 -1.72
CA ILE A 219 2.97 -1.96 -2.86
C ILE A 219 3.47 -3.30 -2.32
N LEU A 220 3.03 -4.39 -2.92
CA LEU A 220 3.43 -5.74 -2.57
C LEU A 220 4.03 -6.44 -3.79
N PRO A 221 5.00 -7.35 -3.58
CA PRO A 221 5.41 -8.27 -4.61
C PRO A 221 4.27 -9.27 -4.93
N ASP A 222 4.46 -10.10 -5.92
CA ASP A 222 3.66 -11.29 -6.12
C ASP A 222 3.90 -12.28 -4.97
N LEU A 223 2.99 -12.28 -3.99
CA LEU A 223 3.14 -13.10 -2.77
C LEU A 223 3.03 -14.60 -3.06
N TYR A 224 2.37 -14.97 -4.14
CA TYR A 224 2.33 -16.35 -4.59
C TYR A 224 3.72 -16.81 -5.04
N ALA A 225 4.40 -16.00 -5.86
CA ALA A 225 5.79 -16.26 -6.28
C ALA A 225 6.75 -16.33 -5.07
N VAL A 226 6.53 -15.51 -4.07
CA VAL A 226 7.29 -15.58 -2.81
C VAL A 226 7.14 -16.94 -2.14
N CYS A 227 5.93 -17.48 -2.10
CA CYS A 227 5.67 -18.81 -1.54
C CYS A 227 6.22 -19.94 -2.43
N GLU A 228 6.18 -19.81 -3.76
CA GLU A 228 6.86 -20.73 -4.68
C GLU A 228 8.35 -20.84 -4.36
N TYR A 229 9.01 -19.71 -4.09
CA TYR A 229 10.42 -19.68 -3.72
C TYR A 229 10.69 -20.32 -2.36
N TYR A 230 9.96 -19.91 -1.31
CA TYR A 230 10.24 -20.38 0.05
C TYR A 230 9.76 -21.80 0.33
N PHE A 231 8.59 -22.17 -0.16
CA PHE A 231 7.92 -23.44 0.18
C PHE A 231 7.90 -24.42 -0.99
N GLY A 232 7.84 -23.92 -2.23
CA GLY A 232 7.94 -24.74 -3.43
C GLY A 232 9.38 -25.07 -3.81
N HIS A 233 10.37 -24.40 -3.22
CA HIS A 233 11.79 -24.50 -3.57
C HIS A 233 12.07 -24.27 -5.06
N ILE A 234 11.34 -23.32 -5.65
CA ILE A 234 11.47 -22.95 -7.07
C ILE A 234 12.38 -21.73 -7.14
N ASP A 235 13.57 -21.89 -7.73
CA ASP A 235 14.57 -20.81 -7.82
C ASP A 235 14.15 -19.65 -8.73
N ASP A 236 13.35 -19.92 -9.76
CA ASP A 236 12.77 -18.92 -10.68
C ASP A 236 11.24 -19.00 -10.64
N PRO A 237 10.61 -18.41 -9.62
CA PRO A 237 9.16 -18.53 -9.42
C PRO A 237 8.38 -17.81 -10.52
N GLU A 238 7.34 -18.45 -11.03
CA GLU A 238 6.48 -17.90 -12.09
C GLU A 238 5.49 -16.86 -11.56
N GLY A 239 4.93 -17.10 -10.37
CA GLY A 239 3.91 -16.26 -9.77
C GLY A 239 2.59 -16.21 -10.53
N LEU A 240 1.72 -15.29 -10.12
CA LEU A 240 0.41 -15.12 -10.75
C LEU A 240 0.37 -13.93 -11.74
N LEU A 241 1.31 -12.99 -11.64
CA LEU A 241 1.36 -11.79 -12.47
C LEU A 241 2.50 -11.88 -13.49
N ARG A 242 2.18 -11.61 -14.75
CA ARG A 242 3.15 -11.57 -15.85
C ARG A 242 3.88 -10.22 -15.90
N ASP A 243 4.93 -10.15 -16.71
CA ASP A 243 5.63 -8.87 -16.96
C ASP A 243 4.64 -7.76 -17.35
N LYS A 244 4.81 -6.56 -16.73
CA LYS A 244 3.95 -5.39 -16.88
C LYS A 244 2.51 -5.53 -16.40
N GLU A 245 2.17 -6.58 -15.70
CA GLU A 245 0.88 -6.74 -15.04
C GLU A 245 0.97 -6.35 -13.57
N VAL A 246 -0.12 -5.78 -13.08
CA VAL A 246 -0.38 -5.49 -11.67
C VAL A 246 -1.78 -5.93 -11.30
N PHE A 247 -2.04 -6.08 -10.02
CA PHE A 247 -3.38 -6.33 -9.53
C PHE A 247 -3.70 -5.36 -8.40
N CYS A 248 -4.77 -4.58 -8.57
CA CYS A 248 -5.28 -3.66 -7.55
C CYS A 248 -6.81 -3.61 -7.58
N TRP A 249 -7.43 -4.06 -6.49
CA TRP A 249 -8.87 -4.08 -6.33
C TRP A 249 -9.52 -2.69 -6.32
N LEU A 250 -8.79 -1.67 -5.93
CA LEU A 250 -9.28 -0.29 -5.83
C LEU A 250 -9.66 0.30 -7.19
N PHE A 251 -9.15 -0.28 -8.29
CA PHE A 251 -9.31 0.23 -9.66
C PHE A 251 -9.93 -0.80 -10.60
N ARG A 252 -11.03 -1.43 -10.19
CA ARG A 252 -11.74 -2.43 -11.01
C ARG A 252 -12.23 -1.90 -12.36
N ASN A 253 -12.34 -0.58 -12.50
CA ASN A 253 -12.83 0.10 -13.71
C ASN A 253 -11.69 0.61 -14.61
N SER A 254 -10.44 0.37 -14.27
CA SER A 254 -9.28 0.87 -15.00
C SER A 254 -8.40 -0.28 -15.45
N ASP A 255 -8.18 -0.38 -16.77
CA ASP A 255 -7.33 -1.40 -17.40
C ASP A 255 -5.85 -1.07 -17.31
N LYS A 256 -5.51 0.19 -17.10
CA LYS A 256 -4.14 0.69 -16.94
C LYS A 256 -4.04 1.58 -15.71
N LEU A 257 -2.96 1.40 -14.97
CA LEU A 257 -2.62 2.22 -13.82
C LEU A 257 -1.23 2.81 -14.03
N ASP A 258 -1.08 4.10 -13.75
CA ASP A 258 0.23 4.70 -13.57
C ASP A 258 0.66 4.46 -12.12
N CYS A 259 1.64 3.57 -11.95
CA CYS A 259 2.12 3.14 -10.66
C CYS A 259 3.38 3.92 -10.30
N LEU A 260 3.38 4.57 -9.17
CA LEU A 260 4.53 5.32 -8.70
C LEU A 260 4.70 5.18 -7.19
N ARG A 261 5.95 5.30 -6.76
CA ARG A 261 6.33 5.36 -5.36
C ARG A 261 6.76 6.77 -5.00
N SER A 262 6.34 7.27 -3.85
CA SER A 262 6.80 8.53 -3.29
C SER A 262 7.69 8.28 -2.05
N PRO A 263 8.77 9.02 -1.86
CA PRO A 263 9.33 10.06 -2.71
C PRO A 263 10.08 9.49 -3.92
N HIS A 264 10.08 10.23 -5.03
CA HIS A 264 10.85 9.88 -6.23
C HIS A 264 11.67 11.09 -6.71
N LEU A 265 12.80 10.82 -7.33
CA LEU A 265 13.73 11.85 -7.79
C LEU A 265 13.57 12.14 -9.28
N TYR A 266 13.20 11.13 -10.05
CA TYR A 266 13.06 11.19 -11.50
C TYR A 266 11.95 10.22 -11.91
N LYS A 267 11.80 9.89 -13.16
CA LYS A 267 10.73 9.05 -13.76
C LYS A 267 10.56 7.65 -13.11
N GLU A 268 10.37 7.62 -11.80
CA GLU A 268 10.12 6.40 -11.02
C GLU A 268 8.64 6.05 -11.00
N HIS A 269 8.05 6.07 -12.17
CA HIS A 269 6.67 5.66 -12.40
C HIS A 269 6.55 4.87 -13.68
N ALA A 270 5.53 4.02 -13.77
CA ALA A 270 5.26 3.26 -14.98
C ALA A 270 3.81 2.86 -15.12
N VAL A 271 3.33 2.95 -16.34
CA VAL A 271 2.00 2.46 -16.68
C VAL A 271 2.00 0.93 -16.76
N ARG A 272 1.08 0.28 -16.03
CA ARG A 272 0.94 -1.17 -15.94
C ARG A 272 -0.50 -1.60 -16.21
N TYR A 273 -0.66 -2.83 -16.71
CA TYR A 273 -1.98 -3.42 -16.96
C TYR A 273 -2.57 -3.97 -15.66
N ASN A 274 -3.75 -3.47 -15.30
CA ASN A 274 -4.44 -3.92 -14.09
C ASN A 274 -5.31 -5.16 -14.39
N ILE A 275 -4.90 -6.31 -13.89
CA ILE A 275 -5.62 -7.57 -14.12
C ILE A 275 -6.96 -7.62 -13.38
N ALA A 276 -7.16 -6.80 -12.35
CA ALA A 276 -8.44 -6.70 -11.65
C ALA A 276 -9.59 -6.20 -12.57
N TYR A 277 -9.26 -5.47 -13.64
CA TYR A 277 -10.22 -4.96 -14.63
C TYR A 277 -10.77 -6.07 -15.57
N LYS A 278 -9.97 -7.08 -15.91
CA LYS A 278 -10.34 -8.08 -16.91
C LYS A 278 -11.51 -8.96 -16.45
N ALA A 279 -12.31 -9.36 -17.45
CA ALA A 279 -13.42 -10.28 -17.27
C ALA A 279 -12.98 -11.64 -16.69
N TYR A 280 -13.93 -12.36 -16.10
CA TYR A 280 -13.69 -13.62 -15.41
C TYR A 280 -13.05 -14.69 -16.31
N GLY A 281 -12.05 -15.37 -15.78
CA GLY A 281 -11.36 -16.53 -16.33
C GLY A 281 -10.67 -17.30 -15.19
N GLU A 282 -10.18 -18.50 -15.46
CA GLU A 282 -9.53 -19.34 -14.45
C GLU A 282 -8.38 -18.62 -13.76
N ARG A 283 -7.52 -17.97 -14.53
CA ARG A 283 -6.38 -17.20 -14.00
C ARG A 283 -6.82 -16.04 -13.10
N GLN A 284 -7.87 -15.30 -13.45
CA GLN A 284 -8.38 -14.22 -12.59
C GLN A 284 -9.01 -14.76 -11.31
N SER A 285 -9.64 -15.92 -11.37
CA SER A 285 -10.18 -16.58 -10.18
C SER A 285 -9.07 -16.99 -9.23
N GLU A 286 -7.97 -17.54 -9.75
CA GLU A 286 -6.77 -17.86 -8.98
C GLU A 286 -6.15 -16.60 -8.35
N ILE A 287 -5.91 -15.56 -9.13
CA ILE A 287 -5.36 -14.29 -8.62
C ILE A 287 -6.25 -13.72 -7.50
N ARG A 288 -7.57 -13.71 -7.69
CA ARG A 288 -8.52 -13.18 -6.70
C ARG A 288 -8.62 -14.02 -5.44
N LYS A 289 -8.36 -15.32 -5.53
CA LYS A 289 -8.30 -16.20 -4.36
C LYS A 289 -7.16 -15.79 -3.43
N TRP A 290 -6.01 -15.44 -4.00
CA TRP A 290 -4.79 -15.18 -3.24
C TRP A 290 -4.54 -13.70 -2.93
N PHE A 291 -4.90 -12.79 -3.83
CA PHE A 291 -4.71 -11.34 -3.63
C PHE A 291 -6.00 -10.71 -3.13
N THR A 292 -6.20 -10.74 -1.82
CA THR A 292 -7.46 -10.39 -1.17
C THR A 292 -7.52 -8.98 -0.59
N THR A 293 -6.39 -8.29 -0.53
CA THR A 293 -6.27 -6.96 0.09
C THR A 293 -6.33 -5.82 -0.93
N ASN A 294 -6.37 -4.57 -0.45
CA ASN A 294 -6.40 -3.37 -1.29
C ASN A 294 -5.01 -2.92 -1.78
N ALA A 295 -3.98 -3.71 -1.56
CA ALA A 295 -2.63 -3.39 -2.01
C ALA A 295 -2.52 -3.41 -3.53
N LEU A 296 -1.47 -2.78 -4.04
CA LEU A 296 -0.99 -2.92 -5.40
C LEU A 296 0.00 -4.09 -5.46
N TYR A 297 -0.40 -5.21 -6.02
CA TYR A 297 0.47 -6.36 -6.25
C TYR A 297 1.20 -6.21 -7.57
N THR A 298 2.50 -6.44 -7.57
CA THR A 298 3.38 -6.26 -8.74
C THR A 298 4.05 -7.57 -9.13
N SER A 299 4.29 -7.76 -10.43
CA SER A 299 4.94 -8.96 -10.96
C SER A 299 6.41 -9.06 -10.53
N THR A 300 6.88 -10.26 -10.23
CA THR A 300 8.31 -10.56 -10.00
C THR A 300 9.16 -10.40 -11.26
N HIS A 301 8.54 -10.50 -12.44
CA HIS A 301 9.21 -10.35 -13.73
C HIS A 301 9.32 -8.90 -14.20
N ASP A 302 8.64 -7.96 -13.52
CA ASP A 302 8.64 -6.56 -13.90
C ASP A 302 9.81 -5.81 -13.24
N LEU A 303 10.60 -5.13 -14.06
CA LEU A 303 11.72 -4.33 -13.59
C LEU A 303 11.29 -3.24 -12.60
N ILE A 304 10.09 -2.68 -12.74
CA ILE A 304 9.64 -1.60 -11.88
C ILE A 304 9.42 -2.09 -10.45
N SER A 305 8.91 -3.30 -10.26
CA SER A 305 8.75 -3.89 -8.93
C SER A 305 10.09 -4.09 -8.22
N ARG A 306 11.16 -4.29 -8.98
CA ARG A 306 12.54 -4.37 -8.47
C ARG A 306 13.10 -3.00 -8.10
N ILE A 307 12.81 -1.97 -8.90
CA ILE A 307 13.35 -0.60 -8.69
C ILE A 307 12.63 0.09 -7.53
N LEU A 308 11.32 -0.09 -7.40
CA LEU A 308 10.54 0.59 -6.38
C LEU A 308 10.81 0.08 -4.97
N GLN A 309 11.49 -1.04 -4.80
CA GLN A 309 11.80 -1.69 -3.52
C GLN A 309 10.72 -1.47 -2.45
N PHE A 310 10.20 -2.51 -1.88
CA PHE A 310 9.04 -2.48 -0.96
C PHE A 310 9.38 -1.93 0.43
N ASP A 311 10.51 -1.25 0.58
CA ASP A 311 10.98 -0.67 1.83
C ASP A 311 10.41 0.73 2.03
N ASP A 312 9.96 1.02 3.24
CA ASP A 312 9.58 2.32 3.80
C ASP A 312 8.68 3.21 2.92
N LEU A 313 7.43 2.86 2.89
CA LEU A 313 6.35 3.76 2.45
C LEU A 313 5.70 4.47 3.61
#